data_3bb784134ac1b1bd231415373bb5d3fb
#
_entry.id   3bb784134ac1b1bd231415373bb5d3fb
#
_cell.length_a   1.000
_cell.length_b   1.000
_cell.length_c   1.000
_cell.angle_alpha   90.00
_cell.angle_beta   90.00
_cell.angle_gamma   90.00
#
_symmetry.space_group_name_H-M   'P 1'
#
loop_
_entity.id
_entity.type
_entity.pdbx_description
1 polymer ?
#
loop_
_entity_poly.entity_id
_entity_poly.type
_entity_poly.pdbx_seq_one_letter_code
_entity_poly.pdbx_strand_id
1 'polypeptide(L)'
;TSAHDPQNGYMPAGWSMEEWTERRRTDPKSVAQAAKASMAVQVKAMLDFWDRGIPLVDYGNNIRQMAQETGIANAFDYPGFVPAYVRPLFCRGIGPFRWAALSGDPEDIYRTDAKVKELIPDNPQLHQWLDMAQKRISFQGMPSRICWLGLGDRDRVGRAFNQMVASGELSAPVVIGRDHLDSGSGASPNRETDSMKDGSDADSGWALFNALL
;
A
#
# COMPACT_ATOMS: atom_id res chain seq x y z
N THR A 1 -2.05 10.99 -7.27
CA THR A 1 -3.14 11.86 -6.80
C THR A 1 -4.00 11.14 -5.79
N SER A 2 -4.30 11.77 -4.67
CA SER A 2 -5.12 11.19 -3.60
C SER A 2 -6.57 11.66 -3.71
N ALA A 3 -7.52 10.72 -3.74
CA ALA A 3 -8.94 11.01 -3.69
C ALA A 3 -9.48 11.23 -2.26
N HIS A 4 -8.66 11.02 -1.23
CA HIS A 4 -9.03 11.28 0.17
C HIS A 4 -9.29 12.75 0.45
N ASP A 5 -8.54 13.63 -0.19
CA ASP A 5 -8.69 15.07 -0.11
C ASP A 5 -8.94 15.64 -1.51
N PRO A 6 -10.21 15.75 -1.94
CA PRO A 6 -10.54 16.24 -3.27
C PRO A 6 -10.02 17.65 -3.56
N GLN A 7 -9.90 18.48 -2.54
CA GLN A 7 -9.45 19.86 -2.70
C GLN A 7 -7.95 19.97 -2.95
N ASN A 8 -7.14 19.22 -2.19
CA ASN A 8 -5.68 19.36 -2.18
C ASN A 8 -4.97 18.17 -2.86
N GLY A 9 -5.59 17.02 -2.88
CA GLY A 9 -4.98 15.79 -3.34
C GLY A 9 -5.28 15.42 -4.80
N TYR A 10 -6.23 16.09 -5.45
CA TYR A 10 -6.69 15.70 -6.80
C TYR A 10 -6.88 16.92 -7.70
N MET A 11 -6.04 17.05 -8.72
CA MET A 11 -6.16 18.10 -9.72
C MET A 11 -7.28 17.76 -10.70
N PRO A 12 -8.29 18.65 -10.89
CA PRO A 12 -9.36 18.43 -11.84
C PRO A 12 -8.87 18.30 -13.28
N ALA A 13 -9.56 17.47 -14.07
CA ALA A 13 -9.25 17.31 -15.47
C ALA A 13 -9.39 18.63 -16.24
N GLY A 14 -8.42 18.93 -17.08
CA GLY A 14 -8.42 20.14 -17.92
C GLY A 14 -7.93 21.43 -17.23
N TRP A 15 -7.62 21.38 -15.94
CA TRP A 15 -7.04 22.52 -15.24
C TRP A 15 -5.52 22.55 -15.36
N SER A 16 -4.93 23.77 -15.40
CA SER A 16 -3.50 23.93 -15.25
C SER A 16 -3.08 23.84 -13.77
N MET A 17 -1.78 23.63 -13.52
CA MET A 17 -1.23 23.64 -12.16
C MET A 17 -1.40 25.02 -11.50
N GLU A 18 -1.24 26.09 -12.28
CA GLU A 18 -1.39 27.46 -11.82
C GLU A 18 -2.86 27.73 -11.43
N GLU A 19 -3.80 27.38 -12.28
CA GLU A 19 -5.23 27.52 -12.02
C GLU A 19 -5.65 26.73 -10.78
N TRP A 20 -5.23 25.48 -10.67
CA TRP A 20 -5.52 24.64 -9.51
C TRP A 20 -4.94 25.22 -8.23
N THR A 21 -3.70 25.69 -8.26
CA THR A 21 -3.03 26.30 -7.10
C THR A 21 -3.74 27.56 -6.64
N GLU A 22 -4.12 28.44 -7.56
CA GLU A 22 -4.83 29.67 -7.21
C GLU A 22 -6.24 29.40 -6.70
N ARG A 23 -7.00 28.52 -7.36
CA ARG A 23 -8.36 28.21 -6.94
C ARG A 23 -8.44 27.49 -5.59
N ARG A 24 -7.46 26.66 -5.25
CA ARG A 24 -7.40 26.06 -3.91
C ARG A 24 -7.39 27.11 -2.81
N ARG A 25 -6.77 28.25 -3.06
CA ARG A 25 -6.68 29.35 -2.12
C ARG A 25 -7.93 30.25 -2.12
N THR A 26 -8.50 30.51 -3.30
CA THR A 26 -9.57 31.51 -3.50
C THR A 26 -10.97 30.89 -3.47
N ASP A 27 -11.14 29.67 -3.99
CA ASP A 27 -12.43 28.96 -4.07
C ASP A 27 -12.26 27.45 -3.91
N PRO A 28 -11.92 26.99 -2.69
CA PRO A 28 -11.68 25.57 -2.42
C PRO A 28 -12.90 24.67 -2.67
N LYS A 29 -14.12 25.22 -2.56
CA LYS A 29 -15.35 24.45 -2.80
C LYS A 29 -15.50 24.09 -4.28
N SER A 30 -15.21 25.00 -5.19
CA SER A 30 -15.24 24.71 -6.62
C SER A 30 -14.18 23.69 -7.03
N VAL A 31 -12.99 23.74 -6.40
CA VAL A 31 -11.93 22.75 -6.61
C VAL A 31 -12.41 21.35 -6.20
N ALA A 32 -12.99 21.20 -5.01
CA ALA A 32 -13.49 19.91 -4.54
C ALA A 32 -14.61 19.36 -5.44
N GLN A 33 -15.51 20.22 -5.92
CA GLN A 33 -16.57 19.79 -6.85
C GLN A 33 -16.01 19.35 -8.20
N ALA A 34 -15.09 20.11 -8.79
CA ALA A 34 -14.45 19.78 -10.06
C ALA A 34 -13.59 18.50 -9.96
N ALA A 35 -12.90 18.32 -8.83
CA ALA A 35 -12.15 17.11 -8.54
C ALA A 35 -13.08 15.87 -8.47
N LYS A 36 -14.17 15.95 -7.72
CA LYS A 36 -15.17 14.87 -7.62
C LYS A 36 -15.79 14.56 -8.99
N ALA A 37 -16.12 15.56 -9.80
CA ALA A 37 -16.60 15.35 -11.17
C ALA A 37 -15.58 14.61 -12.03
N SER A 38 -14.29 14.91 -11.90
CA SER A 38 -13.21 14.22 -12.62
C SER A 38 -13.04 12.77 -12.11
N MET A 39 -13.16 12.54 -10.81
CA MET A 39 -13.16 11.20 -10.21
C MET A 39 -14.33 10.36 -10.73
N ALA A 40 -15.51 10.96 -10.89
CA ALA A 40 -16.67 10.27 -11.46
C ALA A 40 -16.43 9.78 -12.89
N VAL A 41 -15.77 10.59 -13.72
CA VAL A 41 -15.36 10.17 -15.08
C VAL A 41 -14.38 9.00 -15.02
N GLN A 42 -13.41 9.05 -14.11
CA GLN A 42 -12.44 7.97 -13.93
C GLN A 42 -13.11 6.68 -13.47
N VAL A 43 -14.02 6.75 -12.49
CA VAL A 43 -14.74 5.57 -11.99
C VAL A 43 -15.66 4.98 -13.06
N LYS A 44 -16.29 5.79 -13.91
CA LYS A 44 -17.05 5.27 -15.06
C LYS A 44 -16.16 4.48 -16.02
N ALA A 45 -14.96 4.97 -16.33
CA ALA A 45 -14.01 4.22 -17.16
C ALA A 45 -13.55 2.91 -16.49
N MET A 46 -13.39 2.91 -15.16
CA MET A 46 -13.11 1.68 -14.39
C MET A 46 -14.26 0.69 -14.48
N LEU A 47 -15.50 1.14 -14.36
CA LEU A 47 -16.69 0.29 -14.52
C LEU A 47 -16.78 -0.29 -15.93
N ASP A 48 -16.48 0.49 -16.98
CA ASP A 48 -16.41 -0.01 -18.35
C ASP A 48 -15.35 -1.12 -18.51
N PHE A 49 -14.21 -1.03 -17.83
CA PHE A 49 -13.21 -2.11 -17.81
C PHE A 49 -13.75 -3.35 -17.10
N TRP A 50 -14.39 -3.15 -15.95
CA TRP A 50 -15.00 -4.23 -15.18
C TRP A 50 -16.07 -4.98 -15.99
N ASP A 51 -16.97 -4.27 -16.66
CA ASP A 51 -18.02 -4.83 -17.50
C ASP A 51 -17.47 -5.61 -18.70
N ARG A 52 -16.28 -5.24 -19.16
CA ARG A 52 -15.54 -5.96 -20.22
C ARG A 52 -14.75 -7.15 -19.69
N GLY A 53 -14.86 -7.50 -18.40
CA GLY A 53 -14.14 -8.61 -17.78
C GLY A 53 -12.63 -8.37 -17.61
N ILE A 54 -12.18 -7.13 -17.66
CA ILE A 54 -10.77 -6.79 -17.41
C ILE A 54 -10.55 -6.80 -15.89
N PRO A 55 -9.57 -7.57 -15.37
CA PRO A 55 -9.27 -7.58 -13.95
C PRO A 55 -8.99 -6.17 -13.42
N LEU A 56 -9.75 -5.78 -12.43
CA LEU A 56 -9.71 -4.44 -11.85
C LEU A 56 -9.93 -4.51 -10.34
N VAL A 57 -9.19 -3.71 -9.60
CA VAL A 57 -9.39 -3.50 -8.17
C VAL A 57 -9.17 -2.03 -7.82
N ASP A 58 -9.91 -1.54 -6.83
CA ASP A 58 -9.61 -0.25 -6.20
C ASP A 58 -8.60 -0.45 -5.07
N TYR A 59 -7.57 0.40 -5.04
CA TYR A 59 -6.54 0.34 -4.00
C TYR A 59 -7.03 0.89 -2.64
N GLY A 60 -8.17 1.58 -2.58
CA GLY A 60 -8.72 2.10 -1.33
C GLY A 60 -8.35 3.56 -1.06
N ASN A 61 -8.35 4.40 -2.10
CA ASN A 61 -8.04 5.82 -1.99
C ASN A 61 -9.29 6.73 -2.00
N ASN A 62 -10.45 6.22 -1.65
CA ASN A 62 -11.75 6.92 -1.62
C ASN A 62 -12.32 7.36 -2.97
N ILE A 63 -11.73 7.00 -4.11
CA ILE A 63 -12.23 7.47 -5.41
C ILE A 63 -13.66 6.99 -5.69
N ARG A 64 -14.01 5.77 -5.30
CA ARG A 64 -15.36 5.22 -5.46
C ARG A 64 -16.37 5.96 -4.59
N GLN A 65 -16.02 6.27 -3.36
CA GLN A 65 -16.84 7.07 -2.45
C GLN A 65 -17.11 8.46 -3.04
N MET A 66 -16.08 9.15 -3.51
CA MET A 66 -16.23 10.47 -4.11
C MET A 66 -17.10 10.44 -5.38
N ALA A 67 -16.95 9.41 -6.21
CA ALA A 67 -17.79 9.21 -7.38
C ALA A 67 -19.25 8.92 -7.01
N GLN A 68 -19.51 8.12 -5.98
CA GLN A 68 -20.86 7.84 -5.50
C GLN A 68 -21.56 9.12 -5.02
N GLU A 69 -20.84 10.00 -4.32
CA GLU A 69 -21.37 11.30 -3.89
C GLU A 69 -21.75 12.21 -5.07
N THR A 70 -21.24 11.98 -6.26
CA THR A 70 -21.60 12.69 -7.50
C THR A 70 -22.69 11.97 -8.31
N GLY A 71 -23.29 10.89 -7.77
CA GLY A 71 -24.41 10.18 -8.38
C GLY A 71 -24.04 8.93 -9.18
N ILE A 72 -22.81 8.41 -9.09
CA ILE A 72 -22.43 7.12 -9.66
C ILE A 72 -22.88 6.01 -8.72
N ALA A 73 -24.13 5.57 -8.84
CA ALA A 73 -24.74 4.64 -7.89
C ALA A 73 -24.02 3.29 -7.80
N ASN A 74 -23.45 2.83 -8.91
CA ASN A 74 -22.72 1.55 -9.03
C ASN A 74 -21.20 1.69 -8.87
N ALA A 75 -20.70 2.75 -8.23
CA ALA A 75 -19.27 2.99 -8.05
C ALA A 75 -18.52 1.85 -7.32
N PHE A 76 -19.24 1.02 -6.56
CA PHE A 76 -18.68 -0.10 -5.79
C PHE A 76 -18.90 -1.48 -6.44
N ASP A 77 -19.35 -1.58 -7.69
CA ASP A 77 -19.60 -2.87 -8.35
C ASP A 77 -18.31 -3.67 -8.61
N TYR A 78 -17.16 -3.00 -8.75
CA TYR A 78 -15.87 -3.68 -8.77
C TYR A 78 -15.22 -3.71 -7.38
N PRO A 79 -14.43 -4.74 -7.06
CA PRO A 79 -13.92 -4.94 -5.71
C PRO A 79 -12.82 -3.97 -5.32
N GLY A 80 -12.70 -3.70 -4.02
CA GLY A 80 -11.51 -3.11 -3.43
C GLY A 80 -10.36 -4.11 -3.31
N PHE A 81 -9.15 -3.60 -3.15
CA PHE A 81 -7.94 -4.40 -3.00
C PHE A 81 -7.99 -5.34 -1.77
N VAL A 82 -8.54 -4.85 -0.66
CA VAL A 82 -8.62 -5.64 0.58
C VAL A 82 -9.49 -6.89 0.40
N PRO A 83 -10.76 -6.82 -0.04
CA PRO A 83 -11.56 -8.02 -0.25
C PRO A 83 -11.05 -8.91 -1.40
N ALA A 84 -10.44 -8.32 -2.44
CA ALA A 84 -9.97 -9.07 -3.59
C ALA A 84 -8.68 -9.88 -3.31
N TYR A 85 -7.75 -9.31 -2.54
CA TYR A 85 -6.42 -9.91 -2.33
C TYR A 85 -6.05 -10.09 -0.86
N VAL A 86 -6.22 -9.06 -0.03
CA VAL A 86 -5.67 -9.08 1.34
C VAL A 86 -6.36 -10.14 2.19
N ARG A 87 -7.69 -10.13 2.25
CA ARG A 87 -8.44 -11.10 3.05
C ARG A 87 -8.22 -12.56 2.63
N PRO A 88 -8.33 -12.93 1.34
CA PRO A 88 -8.05 -14.29 0.90
C PRO A 88 -6.65 -14.77 1.26
N LEU A 89 -5.64 -13.90 1.21
CA LEU A 89 -4.27 -14.24 1.59
C LEU A 89 -4.14 -14.41 3.11
N PHE A 90 -4.74 -13.51 3.89
CA PHE A 90 -4.73 -13.58 5.35
C PHE A 90 -5.42 -14.83 5.88
N CYS A 91 -6.54 -15.25 5.27
CA CYS A 91 -7.20 -16.51 5.60
C CYS A 91 -6.32 -17.74 5.36
N ARG A 92 -5.31 -17.62 4.51
CA ARG A 92 -4.30 -18.66 4.24
C ARG A 92 -3.03 -18.51 5.10
N GLY A 93 -3.03 -17.57 6.04
CA GLY A 93 -1.86 -17.27 6.87
C GLY A 93 -0.74 -16.51 6.15
N ILE A 94 -1.03 -15.96 4.97
CA ILE A 94 -0.06 -15.19 4.18
C ILE A 94 -0.29 -13.71 4.44
N GLY A 95 0.75 -13.00 4.89
CA GLY A 95 0.64 -11.58 5.20
C GLY A 95 1.89 -10.78 4.86
N PRO A 96 1.77 -9.45 4.83
CA PRO A 96 2.89 -8.59 4.52
C PRO A 96 3.96 -8.65 5.62
N PHE A 97 5.21 -8.59 5.16
CA PHE A 97 6.39 -8.54 6.00
C PHE A 97 7.30 -7.45 5.46
N ARG A 98 7.50 -6.41 6.24
CA ARG A 98 8.31 -5.25 5.86
C ARG A 98 9.51 -5.14 6.78
N TRP A 99 10.67 -4.81 6.22
CA TRP A 99 11.85 -4.48 7.01
C TRP A 99 12.59 -3.29 6.43
N ALA A 100 13.32 -2.59 7.30
CA ALA A 100 14.17 -1.46 6.95
C ALA A 100 15.54 -1.64 7.56
N ALA A 101 16.60 -1.34 6.79
CA ALA A 101 17.98 -1.42 7.24
C ALA A 101 18.37 -0.13 7.96
N LEU A 102 18.61 -0.21 9.28
CA LEU A 102 19.01 0.93 10.09
C LEU A 102 20.43 1.45 9.76
N SER A 103 21.22 0.67 9.05
CA SER A 103 22.52 1.12 8.52
C SER A 103 22.39 2.25 7.50
N GLY A 104 21.24 2.36 6.82
CA GLY A 104 21.10 3.20 5.65
C GLY A 104 21.78 2.64 4.39
N ASP A 105 22.42 1.46 4.48
CA ASP A 105 23.10 0.83 3.37
C ASP A 105 22.16 -0.10 2.58
N PRO A 106 21.92 0.14 1.28
CA PRO A 106 21.17 -0.77 0.42
C PRO A 106 21.68 -2.21 0.40
N GLU A 107 22.97 -2.44 0.61
CA GLU A 107 23.57 -3.76 0.61
C GLU A 107 23.00 -4.66 1.73
N ASP A 108 22.64 -4.09 2.87
CA ASP A 108 21.99 -4.87 3.95
C ASP A 108 20.60 -5.36 3.53
N ILE A 109 19.88 -4.60 2.69
CA ILE A 109 18.63 -5.11 2.09
C ILE A 109 18.91 -6.23 1.09
N TYR A 110 19.92 -6.10 0.27
CA TYR A 110 20.26 -7.15 -0.73
C TYR A 110 20.72 -8.44 -0.07
N ARG A 111 21.47 -8.36 1.03
CA ARG A 111 21.83 -9.53 1.87
C ARG A 111 20.60 -10.17 2.51
N THR A 112 19.69 -9.37 3.06
CA THR A 112 18.44 -9.89 3.62
C THR A 112 17.51 -10.48 2.57
N ASP A 113 17.42 -9.90 1.36
CA ASP A 113 16.70 -10.47 0.22
C ASP A 113 17.25 -11.87 -0.14
N ALA A 114 18.57 -12.01 -0.18
CA ALA A 114 19.23 -13.29 -0.43
C ALA A 114 18.90 -14.32 0.66
N LYS A 115 18.92 -13.91 1.93
CA LYS A 115 18.56 -14.76 3.06
C LYS A 115 17.09 -15.22 3.01
N VAL A 116 16.19 -14.35 2.63
CA VAL A 116 14.76 -14.72 2.44
C VAL A 116 14.62 -15.79 1.37
N LYS A 117 15.31 -15.65 0.23
CA LYS A 117 15.29 -16.68 -0.83
C LYS A 117 15.89 -18.01 -0.39
N GLU A 118 16.96 -17.99 0.40
CA GLU A 118 17.57 -19.18 0.98
C GLU A 118 16.61 -19.92 1.91
N LEU A 119 15.89 -19.18 2.76
CA LEU A 119 14.98 -19.77 3.74
C LEU A 119 13.66 -20.28 3.13
N ILE A 120 13.23 -19.70 2.02
CA ILE A 120 11.96 -20.00 1.36
C ILE A 120 12.22 -20.40 -0.11
N PRO A 121 12.88 -21.54 -0.35
CA PRO A 121 13.34 -21.93 -1.70
C PRO A 121 12.20 -22.25 -2.66
N ASP A 122 11.07 -22.73 -2.14
CA ASP A 122 9.96 -23.26 -2.96
C ASP A 122 8.91 -22.19 -3.34
N ASN A 123 9.29 -20.89 -3.35
CA ASN A 123 8.39 -19.79 -3.71
C ASN A 123 8.97 -18.96 -4.88
N PRO A 124 8.80 -19.42 -6.13
CA PRO A 124 9.36 -18.74 -7.29
C PRO A 124 8.80 -17.33 -7.49
N GLN A 125 7.55 -17.05 -7.08
CA GLN A 125 6.97 -15.73 -7.18
C GLN A 125 7.64 -14.73 -6.22
N LEU A 126 7.95 -15.18 -4.99
CA LEU A 126 8.70 -14.39 -4.02
C LEU A 126 10.12 -14.09 -4.55
N HIS A 127 10.79 -15.09 -5.10
CA HIS A 127 12.13 -14.92 -5.68
C HIS A 127 12.11 -13.91 -6.82
N GLN A 128 11.18 -14.06 -7.76
CA GLN A 128 11.01 -13.12 -8.88
C GLN A 128 10.75 -11.70 -8.39
N TRP A 129 9.89 -11.54 -7.37
CA TRP A 129 9.61 -10.23 -6.77
C TRP A 129 10.88 -9.60 -6.21
N LEU A 130 11.65 -10.31 -5.39
CA LEU A 130 12.86 -9.80 -4.77
C LEU A 130 13.92 -9.44 -5.82
N ASP A 131 14.09 -10.28 -6.86
CA ASP A 131 15.01 -10.00 -7.97
C ASP A 131 14.61 -8.77 -8.79
N MET A 132 13.32 -8.58 -9.01
CA MET A 132 12.80 -7.40 -9.70
C MET A 132 12.93 -6.14 -8.84
N ALA A 133 12.66 -6.26 -7.55
CA ALA A 133 12.75 -5.15 -6.61
C ALA A 133 14.17 -4.58 -6.53
N GLN A 134 15.19 -5.44 -6.49
CA GLN A 134 16.58 -4.99 -6.51
C GLN A 134 16.94 -4.20 -7.77
N LYS A 135 16.35 -4.56 -8.91
CA LYS A 135 16.68 -3.94 -10.21
C LYS A 135 15.88 -2.70 -10.54
N ARG A 136 14.65 -2.57 -9.97
CA ARG A 136 13.68 -1.60 -10.43
C ARG A 136 13.22 -0.61 -9.37
N ILE A 137 13.51 -0.88 -8.10
CA ILE A 137 13.09 -0.02 -7.00
C ILE A 137 14.31 0.71 -6.45
N SER A 138 14.33 2.03 -6.60
CA SER A 138 15.29 2.91 -5.95
C SER A 138 14.79 3.28 -4.56
N PHE A 139 15.68 3.23 -3.56
CA PHE A 139 15.34 3.67 -2.22
C PHE A 139 15.26 5.19 -2.15
N GLN A 140 14.18 5.68 -1.54
CA GLN A 140 14.01 7.08 -1.19
C GLN A 140 13.98 7.18 0.34
N GLY A 141 15.09 7.57 0.92
CA GLY A 141 15.29 7.53 2.37
C GLY A 141 15.88 6.20 2.82
N MET A 142 15.43 5.69 3.99
CA MET A 142 15.96 4.46 4.57
C MET A 142 15.68 3.24 3.68
N PRO A 143 16.69 2.45 3.31
CA PRO A 143 16.49 1.26 2.51
C PRO A 143 15.54 0.28 3.19
N SER A 144 14.54 -0.17 2.44
CA SER A 144 13.51 -1.06 2.97
C SER A 144 13.00 -2.04 1.92
N ARG A 145 12.38 -3.11 2.40
CA ARG A 145 11.76 -4.14 1.55
C ARG A 145 10.42 -4.57 2.14
N ILE A 146 9.53 -4.98 1.27
CA ILE A 146 8.28 -5.65 1.62
C ILE A 146 8.14 -6.93 0.79
N CYS A 147 7.62 -7.97 1.39
CA CYS A 147 7.17 -9.17 0.70
C CYS A 147 5.97 -9.77 1.45
N TRP A 148 5.36 -10.81 0.89
CA TRP A 148 4.28 -11.54 1.51
C TRP A 148 4.77 -12.91 1.92
N LEU A 149 4.69 -13.22 3.21
CA LEU A 149 5.21 -14.45 3.81
C LEU A 149 4.10 -15.29 4.44
N GLY A 150 4.28 -16.60 4.41
CA GLY A 150 3.40 -17.57 5.01
C GLY A 150 3.48 -17.64 6.55
N LEU A 151 2.58 -18.42 7.12
CA LEU A 151 2.57 -18.74 8.54
C LEU A 151 3.89 -19.44 8.94
N GLY A 152 4.56 -18.90 9.96
CA GLY A 152 5.87 -19.39 10.43
C GLY A 152 7.08 -18.83 9.68
N ASP A 153 6.93 -18.43 8.42
CA ASP A 153 8.06 -17.88 7.64
C ASP A 153 8.52 -16.54 8.20
N ARG A 154 7.61 -15.71 8.68
CA ARG A 154 7.95 -14.43 9.31
C ARG A 154 8.84 -14.61 10.55
N ASP A 155 8.55 -15.59 11.40
CA ASP A 155 9.39 -15.93 12.56
C ASP A 155 10.77 -16.44 12.12
N ARG A 156 10.82 -17.35 11.16
CA ARG A 156 12.08 -17.90 10.62
C ARG A 156 12.98 -16.80 10.06
N VAL A 157 12.40 -15.92 9.23
CA VAL A 157 13.12 -14.82 8.60
C VAL A 157 13.58 -13.80 9.66
N GLY A 158 12.71 -13.43 10.60
CA GLY A 158 13.07 -12.52 11.68
C GLY A 158 14.23 -13.04 12.55
N ARG A 159 14.21 -14.32 12.91
CA ARG A 159 15.33 -14.97 13.63
C ARG A 159 16.62 -14.98 12.82
N ALA A 160 16.53 -15.26 11.52
CA ALA A 160 17.70 -15.24 10.65
C ALA A 160 18.32 -13.84 10.55
N PHE A 161 17.51 -12.80 10.46
CA PHE A 161 18.00 -11.41 10.45
C PHE A 161 18.71 -11.07 11.77
N ASN A 162 18.19 -11.52 12.92
CA ASN A 162 18.88 -11.36 14.21
C ASN A 162 20.24 -12.08 14.23
N GLN A 163 20.32 -13.29 13.64
CA GLN A 163 21.58 -14.02 13.51
C GLN A 163 22.59 -13.30 12.62
N MET A 164 22.13 -12.75 11.49
CA MET A 164 22.97 -11.96 10.58
C MET A 164 23.53 -10.70 11.25
N VAL A 165 22.74 -10.04 12.10
CA VAL A 165 23.22 -8.91 12.90
C VAL A 165 24.25 -9.39 13.92
N ALA A 166 23.97 -10.47 14.65
CA ALA A 166 24.87 -10.99 15.68
C ALA A 166 26.20 -11.50 15.10
N SER A 167 26.19 -12.04 13.87
CA SER A 167 27.41 -12.49 13.17
C SER A 167 28.19 -11.36 12.50
N GLY A 168 27.63 -10.15 12.41
CA GLY A 168 28.23 -9.04 11.68
C GLY A 168 28.05 -9.12 10.16
N GLU A 169 27.20 -10.01 9.66
CA GLU A 169 26.84 -10.09 8.24
C GLU A 169 26.00 -8.86 7.80
N LEU A 170 25.20 -8.34 8.71
CA LEU A 170 24.56 -7.03 8.57
C LEU A 170 25.31 -6.01 9.41
N SER A 171 25.48 -4.81 8.87
CA SER A 171 26.23 -3.73 9.51
C SER A 171 25.48 -3.04 10.67
N ALA A 172 24.16 -3.17 10.71
CA ALA A 172 23.30 -2.65 11.76
C ALA A 172 22.00 -3.49 11.88
N PRO A 173 21.23 -3.32 12.97
CA PRO A 173 19.92 -3.95 13.10
C PRO A 173 18.96 -3.55 11.98
N VAL A 174 17.96 -4.41 11.75
CA VAL A 174 16.83 -4.13 10.87
C VAL A 174 15.56 -3.96 11.71
N VAL A 175 14.71 -3.01 11.32
CA VAL A 175 13.37 -2.86 11.87
C VAL A 175 12.41 -3.69 11.06
N ILE A 176 11.64 -4.56 11.72
CA ILE A 176 10.61 -5.37 11.10
C ILE A 176 9.26 -4.77 11.44
N GLY A 177 8.41 -4.59 10.43
CA GLY A 177 7.07 -4.04 10.60
C GLY A 177 6.03 -4.76 9.77
N ARG A 178 4.77 -4.54 10.14
CA ARG A 178 3.60 -4.93 9.36
C ARG A 178 3.16 -3.76 8.49
N ASP A 179 2.47 -4.06 7.40
CA ASP A 179 1.78 -3.01 6.64
C ASP A 179 0.52 -2.58 7.40
N HIS A 180 0.21 -1.28 7.40
CA HIS A 180 -1.00 -0.75 8.04
C HIS A 180 -2.31 -1.31 7.45
N LEU A 181 -2.30 -1.83 6.22
CA LEU A 181 -3.42 -2.54 5.62
C LEU A 181 -3.86 -3.76 6.44
N ASP A 182 -3.00 -4.29 7.31
CA ASP A 182 -3.34 -5.38 8.22
C ASP A 182 -4.49 -5.02 9.18
N SER A 183 -4.54 -3.78 9.65
CA SER A 183 -5.58 -3.33 10.58
C SER A 183 -6.95 -3.18 9.93
N GLY A 184 -7.00 -2.78 8.66
CA GLY A 184 -8.25 -2.62 7.91
C GLY A 184 -8.88 -3.93 7.43
N SER A 185 -8.08 -5.00 7.27
CA SER A 185 -8.53 -6.25 6.64
C SER A 185 -9.49 -7.09 7.48
N GLY A 186 -9.42 -6.99 8.81
CA GLY A 186 -10.20 -7.83 9.74
C GLY A 186 -11.43 -7.14 10.34
N ALA A 187 -11.44 -5.82 10.45
CA ALA A 187 -12.41 -5.11 11.26
C ALA A 187 -13.69 -4.71 10.50
N SER A 188 -13.62 -4.45 9.19
CA SER A 188 -14.79 -4.02 8.42
C SER A 188 -14.64 -4.31 6.93
N PRO A 189 -15.62 -5.05 6.35
CA PRO A 189 -15.58 -5.37 4.92
C PRO A 189 -15.66 -4.17 3.98
N ASN A 190 -16.18 -3.06 4.46
CA ASN A 190 -16.44 -1.87 3.63
C ASN A 190 -15.56 -0.67 4.03
N ARG A 191 -14.51 -0.90 4.82
CA ARG A 191 -13.66 0.18 5.37
C ARG A 191 -12.23 0.23 4.84
N GLU A 192 -11.93 -0.48 3.78
CA GLU A 192 -10.61 -0.39 3.16
C GLU A 192 -10.27 1.03 2.67
N THR A 193 -11.30 1.81 2.31
CA THR A 193 -11.14 3.22 1.93
C THR A 193 -11.04 4.14 3.14
N ASP A 194 -11.77 3.83 4.22
CA ASP A 194 -11.72 4.61 5.45
C ASP A 194 -10.39 4.44 6.19
N SER A 195 -9.83 3.23 6.18
CA SER A 195 -8.54 2.96 6.83
C SER A 195 -7.37 3.71 6.21
N MET A 196 -7.53 4.23 5.01
CA MET A 196 -6.52 5.03 4.33
C MET A 196 -6.88 6.52 4.24
N LYS A 197 -8.01 6.91 4.80
CA LYS A 197 -8.64 8.20 4.55
C LYS A 197 -7.83 9.40 5.07
N ASP A 198 -7.21 9.27 6.22
CA ASP A 198 -6.52 10.38 6.90
C ASP A 198 -5.09 10.05 7.37
N GLY A 199 -4.61 8.86 7.06
CA GLY A 199 -3.31 8.38 7.53
C GLY A 199 -3.29 7.99 9.01
N SER A 200 -4.38 8.16 9.77
CA SER A 200 -4.43 7.81 11.19
C SER A 200 -4.29 6.32 11.43
N ASP A 201 -4.72 5.49 10.50
CA ASP A 201 -4.51 4.05 10.56
C ASP A 201 -3.05 3.64 10.34
N ALA A 202 -2.28 4.42 9.60
CA ALA A 202 -0.85 4.26 9.53
C ALA A 202 -0.23 4.52 10.91
N ASP A 203 -0.65 5.58 11.60
CA ASP A 203 -0.22 5.90 12.96
C ASP A 203 -0.70 4.84 13.96
N SER A 204 -1.92 4.34 13.83
CA SER A 204 -2.46 3.25 14.66
C SER A 204 -1.72 1.94 14.42
N GLY A 205 -1.35 1.63 13.20
CA GLY A 205 -0.52 0.48 12.85
C GLY A 205 0.87 0.57 13.48
N TRP A 206 1.48 1.72 13.48
CA TRP A 206 2.75 1.99 14.17
C TRP A 206 2.61 1.91 15.67
N ALA A 207 1.54 2.43 16.27
CA ALA A 207 1.28 2.35 17.71
C ALA A 207 1.08 0.91 18.17
N LEU A 208 0.34 0.09 17.43
CA LEU A 208 0.18 -1.34 17.69
C LEU A 208 1.51 -2.10 17.58
N PHE A 209 2.32 -1.76 16.61
CA PHE A 209 3.64 -2.34 16.42
C PHE A 209 4.57 -2.01 17.57
N ASN A 210 4.61 -0.76 17.99
CA ASN A 210 5.41 -0.30 19.14
C ASN A 210 4.94 -0.89 20.48
N ALA A 211 3.66 -1.26 20.59
CA ALA A 211 3.11 -1.92 21.79
C ALA A 211 3.40 -3.43 21.84
N LEU A 212 3.78 -4.04 20.72
CA LEU A 212 4.10 -5.47 20.62
C LEU A 212 5.60 -5.76 20.67
N LEU A 213 6.45 -4.72 20.65
CA LEU A 213 7.89 -4.79 20.88
C LEU A 213 8.24 -4.56 22.33
#